data_b57fa1d8fd02a1ec7a901af9b4558332
#
_entry.id   b57fa1d8fd02a1ec7a901af9b4558332
#
_cell.length_a   1.000
_cell.length_b   1.000
_cell.length_c   1.000
_cell.angle_alpha   90.00
_cell.angle_beta   90.00
_cell.angle_gamma   90.00
#
_symmetry.space_group_name_H-M   'P 1'
#
loop_
_entity.id
_entity.type
_entity.pdbx_description
1 polymer ?
#
loop_
_entity_poly.entity_id
_entity_poly.type
_entity_poly.pdbx_seq_one_letter_code
_entity_poly.pdbx_strand_id
1 'polypeptide(L)'
;MKIIAGVDEVGRGSLIGPVYASAVILKKSINPKLLKDSKSLSKKKREYLCTYIKKNSTWSIGKASVKEIEKLNILQASLLAMKRDIKKLKKKPTHVLIDGNKTPELENYNLKSVIKGDKKVPSISAASIIAKVSRDKFITTLSKKNTG
;
A
#
# COMPACT_ATOMS: atom_id res chain seq x y z
N MET A 1 14.56 15.55 11.98
CA MET A 1 14.62 14.83 10.70
C MET A 1 13.23 14.31 10.35
N LYS A 2 12.75 14.58 9.13
CA LYS A 2 11.48 14.04 8.66
C LYS A 2 11.67 12.62 8.12
N ILE A 3 10.87 11.70 8.64
CA ILE A 3 10.77 10.33 8.13
C ILE A 3 9.34 10.17 7.64
N ILE A 4 9.16 10.12 6.32
CA ILE A 4 7.83 10.10 5.72
C ILE A 4 7.50 8.69 5.25
N ALA A 5 6.37 8.16 5.74
CA ALA A 5 5.79 6.93 5.21
C ALA A 5 4.64 7.30 4.28
N GLY A 6 4.60 6.68 3.11
CA GLY A 6 3.44 6.75 2.22
C GLY A 6 2.61 5.49 2.37
N VAL A 7 1.29 5.61 2.33
CA VAL A 7 0.35 4.50 2.51
C VAL A 7 -0.70 4.52 1.42
N ASP A 8 -0.95 3.37 0.83
CA ASP A 8 -2.02 3.19 -0.16
C ASP A 8 -2.61 1.78 -0.04
N GLU A 9 -3.77 1.57 -0.61
CA GLU A 9 -4.47 0.30 -0.57
C GLU A 9 -4.98 -0.10 -1.96
N VAL A 10 -5.30 -1.39 -2.11
CA VAL A 10 -5.86 -1.96 -3.33
C VAL A 10 -6.86 -3.06 -2.97
N GLY A 11 -7.87 -3.23 -3.82
CA GLY A 11 -8.87 -4.26 -3.64
C GLY A 11 -10.24 -3.73 -3.25
N ARG A 12 -10.42 -2.42 -3.09
CA ARG A 12 -11.71 -1.83 -2.70
C ARG A 12 -12.78 -1.99 -3.77
N GLY A 13 -12.40 -1.91 -5.05
CA GLY A 13 -13.32 -2.06 -6.16
C GLY A 13 -13.55 -3.50 -6.60
N SER A 14 -12.91 -4.46 -5.96
CA SER A 14 -12.99 -5.87 -6.31
C SER A 14 -13.97 -6.60 -5.39
N LEU A 15 -14.78 -7.50 -5.95
CA LEU A 15 -15.68 -8.35 -5.18
C LEU A 15 -15.00 -9.62 -4.69
N ILE A 16 -13.72 -9.81 -5.03
CA ILE A 16 -12.98 -11.06 -4.77
C ILE A 16 -11.73 -10.75 -3.93
N GLY A 17 -11.60 -11.48 -2.83
CA GLY A 17 -10.38 -11.49 -2.04
C GLY A 17 -10.24 -10.32 -1.06
N PRO A 18 -9.14 -10.30 -0.31
CA PRO A 18 -8.90 -9.30 0.73
C PRO A 18 -8.47 -7.95 0.17
N VAL A 19 -8.56 -6.93 1.01
CA VAL A 19 -7.91 -5.64 0.75
C VAL A 19 -6.46 -5.75 1.18
N TYR A 20 -5.56 -5.25 0.35
CA TYR A 20 -4.14 -5.12 0.67
C TYR A 20 -3.79 -3.64 0.81
N ALA A 21 -3.01 -3.30 1.81
CA ALA A 21 -2.42 -1.98 1.98
C ALA A 21 -0.92 -2.11 2.18
N SER A 22 -0.20 -1.07 1.83
CA SER A 22 1.25 -1.03 2.04
C SER A 22 1.65 0.31 2.62
N ALA A 23 2.67 0.31 3.48
CA ALA A 23 3.33 1.50 3.98
C ALA A 23 4.78 1.45 3.56
N VAL A 24 5.31 2.56 3.06
CA VAL A 24 6.67 2.63 2.51
C VAL A 24 7.39 3.88 2.98
N ILE A 25 8.59 3.68 3.53
CA ILE A 25 9.54 4.76 3.82
C ILE A 25 10.69 4.60 2.83
N LEU A 26 10.75 5.50 1.84
CA LEU A 26 11.79 5.43 0.80
C LEU A 26 13.14 5.87 1.34
N LYS A 27 14.21 5.20 0.88
CA LYS A 27 15.57 5.71 1.09
C LYS A 27 15.77 6.98 0.27
N LYS A 28 16.58 7.91 0.77
CA LYS A 28 16.86 9.18 0.09
C LYS A 28 17.51 9.00 -1.28
N SER A 29 18.19 7.88 -1.50
CA SER A 29 18.90 7.57 -2.75
C SER A 29 17.96 7.23 -3.91
N ILE A 30 16.68 6.94 -3.64
CA ILE A 30 15.74 6.55 -4.69
C ILE A 30 15.38 7.79 -5.53
N ASN A 31 15.36 7.61 -6.86
CA ASN A 31 14.95 8.68 -7.77
C ASN A 31 13.42 8.72 -7.84
N PRO A 32 12.76 9.80 -7.36
CA PRO A 32 11.30 9.88 -7.37
C PRO A 32 10.67 9.79 -8.75
N LYS A 33 11.41 10.16 -9.81
CA LYS A 33 10.94 10.10 -11.19
C LYS A 33 10.60 8.68 -11.64
N LEU A 34 11.27 7.67 -11.05
CA LEU A 34 10.99 6.26 -11.37
C LEU A 34 9.59 5.83 -10.92
N LEU A 35 8.98 6.57 -10.00
CA LEU A 35 7.71 6.23 -9.40
C LEU A 35 6.52 6.96 -10.04
N LYS A 36 6.80 7.87 -10.98
CA LYS A 36 5.75 8.58 -11.71
C LYS A 36 5.07 7.63 -12.70
N ASP A 37 3.78 7.86 -12.90
CA ASP A 37 2.97 7.12 -13.88
C ASP A 37 2.95 5.60 -13.67
N SER A 38 3.01 5.19 -12.41
CA SER A 38 2.99 3.76 -12.05
C SER A 38 1.75 3.03 -12.56
N LYS A 39 0.64 3.75 -12.75
CA LYS A 39 -0.60 3.16 -13.25
C LYS A 39 -0.55 2.80 -14.74
N SER A 40 0.34 3.44 -15.50
CA SER A 40 0.51 3.16 -16.93
C SER A 40 1.54 2.05 -17.20
N LEU A 41 2.18 1.52 -16.16
CA LEU A 41 3.20 0.48 -16.32
C LEU A 41 2.57 -0.87 -16.67
N SER A 42 3.28 -1.64 -17.51
CA SER A 42 2.93 -3.04 -17.74
C SER A 42 3.09 -3.84 -16.45
N LYS A 43 2.43 -4.98 -16.38
CA LYS A 43 2.55 -5.89 -15.23
C LYS A 43 4.01 -6.24 -14.94
N LYS A 44 4.78 -6.57 -15.98
CA LYS A 44 6.19 -6.95 -15.85
C LYS A 44 7.05 -5.82 -15.31
N LYS A 45 6.86 -4.59 -15.82
CA LYS A 45 7.59 -3.41 -15.34
C LYS A 45 7.21 -3.06 -13.90
N ARG A 46 5.94 -3.23 -13.55
CA ARG A 46 5.47 -2.99 -12.19
C ARG A 46 6.10 -3.98 -11.20
N GLU A 47 6.19 -5.25 -11.58
CA GLU A 47 6.84 -6.28 -10.74
C GLU A 47 8.33 -5.98 -10.55
N TYR A 48 9.02 -5.57 -11.61
CA TYR A 48 10.42 -5.16 -11.53
C TYR A 48 10.60 -3.96 -10.58
N LEU A 49 9.75 -2.95 -10.73
CA LEU A 49 9.80 -1.76 -9.90
C LEU A 49 9.48 -2.08 -8.44
N CYS A 50 8.53 -2.99 -8.21
CA CYS A 50 8.21 -3.46 -6.86
C CYS A 50 9.45 -4.06 -6.18
N THR A 51 10.19 -4.92 -6.88
CA THR A 51 11.43 -5.51 -6.36
C THR A 51 12.45 -4.43 -6.03
N TYR A 52 12.61 -3.45 -6.90
CA TYR A 52 13.53 -2.33 -6.70
C TYR A 52 13.14 -1.51 -5.46
N ILE A 53 11.85 -1.19 -5.32
CA ILE A 53 11.34 -0.44 -4.17
C ILE A 53 11.61 -1.20 -2.87
N LYS A 54 11.32 -2.49 -2.84
CA LYS A 54 11.52 -3.32 -1.64
C LYS A 54 12.98 -3.33 -1.17
N LYS A 55 13.92 -3.30 -2.11
CA LYS A 55 15.36 -3.26 -1.78
C LYS A 55 15.82 -1.90 -1.28
N ASN A 56 15.08 -0.83 -1.60
CA ASN A 56 15.49 0.55 -1.33
C ASN A 56 14.51 1.30 -0.44
N SER A 57 13.83 0.57 0.44
CA SER A 57 12.85 1.16 1.36
C SER A 57 12.67 0.30 2.59
N THR A 58 12.06 0.89 3.62
CA THR A 58 11.44 0.15 4.71
C THR A 58 9.96 0.06 4.35
N TRP A 59 9.44 -1.15 4.25
CA TRP A 59 8.07 -1.36 3.79
C TRP A 59 7.37 -2.43 4.61
N SER A 60 6.05 -2.40 4.54
CA SER A 60 5.20 -3.38 5.21
C SER A 60 3.92 -3.57 4.41
N ILE A 61 3.22 -4.65 4.68
CA ILE A 61 1.92 -4.96 4.10
C ILE A 61 0.93 -5.23 5.22
N GLY A 62 -0.24 -4.62 5.13
CA GLY A 62 -1.39 -4.91 5.97
C GLY A 62 -2.53 -5.43 5.12
N LYS A 63 -3.34 -6.31 5.67
CA LYS A 63 -4.45 -6.93 4.97
C LYS A 63 -5.72 -6.86 5.80
N ALA A 64 -6.87 -6.81 5.13
CA ALA A 64 -8.16 -7.07 5.75
C ALA A 64 -8.82 -8.20 4.98
N SER A 65 -9.23 -9.24 5.70
CA SER A 65 -9.79 -10.46 5.10
C SER A 65 -11.19 -10.22 4.54
N VAL A 66 -11.64 -11.15 3.70
CA VAL A 66 -13.02 -11.13 3.18
C VAL A 66 -14.03 -11.10 4.34
N LYS A 67 -13.81 -11.89 5.38
CA LYS A 67 -14.68 -11.89 6.56
C LYS A 67 -14.71 -10.53 7.26
N GLU A 68 -13.57 -9.86 7.35
CA GLU A 68 -13.50 -8.53 7.93
C GLU A 68 -14.21 -7.49 7.08
N ILE A 69 -14.10 -7.60 5.74
CA ILE A 69 -14.84 -6.74 4.81
C ILE A 69 -16.35 -6.90 5.01
N GLU A 70 -16.82 -8.13 5.10
CA GLU A 70 -18.24 -8.42 5.33
C GLU A 70 -18.75 -7.85 6.66
N LYS A 71 -17.92 -7.93 7.70
CA LYS A 71 -18.29 -7.47 9.03
C LYS A 71 -18.24 -5.95 9.17
N LEU A 72 -17.23 -5.31 8.58
CA LEU A 72 -16.90 -3.89 8.81
C LEU A 72 -17.38 -2.96 7.71
N ASN A 73 -17.63 -3.43 6.51
CA ASN A 73 -17.74 -2.77 5.21
C ASN A 73 -16.35 -2.47 4.60
N ILE A 74 -16.35 -2.12 3.30
CA ILE A 74 -15.10 -1.98 2.54
C ILE A 74 -14.26 -0.78 3.00
N LEU A 75 -14.90 0.33 3.36
CA LEU A 75 -14.16 1.51 3.84
C LEU A 75 -13.43 1.19 5.15
N GLN A 76 -14.13 0.65 6.12
CA GLN A 76 -13.53 0.35 7.43
C GLN A 76 -12.49 -0.76 7.32
N ALA A 77 -12.69 -1.75 6.46
CA ALA A 77 -11.71 -2.79 6.21
C ALA A 77 -10.44 -2.22 5.57
N SER A 78 -10.58 -1.26 4.64
CA SER A 78 -9.43 -0.58 4.04
C SER A 78 -8.62 0.19 5.09
N LEU A 79 -9.30 0.90 5.97
CA LEU A 79 -8.63 1.63 7.05
C LEU A 79 -7.95 0.68 8.03
N LEU A 80 -8.54 -0.48 8.29
CA LEU A 80 -7.93 -1.52 9.13
C LEU A 80 -6.66 -2.07 8.50
N ALA A 81 -6.66 -2.34 7.19
CA ALA A 81 -5.48 -2.80 6.47
C ALA A 81 -4.35 -1.75 6.56
N MET A 82 -4.67 -0.48 6.39
CA MET A 82 -3.70 0.63 6.53
C MET A 82 -3.16 0.74 7.96
N LYS A 83 -4.02 0.59 8.96
CA LYS A 83 -3.59 0.60 10.36
C LYS A 83 -2.56 -0.51 10.61
N ARG A 84 -2.83 -1.70 10.07
CA ARG A 84 -1.96 -2.86 10.22
C ARG A 84 -0.60 -2.66 9.56
N ASP A 85 -0.55 -2.08 8.36
CA ASP A 85 0.72 -1.84 7.67
C ASP A 85 1.58 -0.78 8.39
N ILE A 86 0.97 0.30 8.86
CA ILE A 86 1.69 1.35 9.59
C ILE A 86 2.33 0.77 10.86
N LYS A 87 1.57 -0.03 11.61
CA LYS A 87 2.06 -0.63 12.86
C LYS A 87 3.16 -1.67 12.63
N LYS A 88 3.21 -2.31 11.46
CA LYS A 88 4.23 -3.29 11.11
C LYS A 88 5.55 -2.68 10.67
N LEU A 89 5.59 -1.40 10.34
CA LEU A 89 6.85 -0.75 9.92
C LEU A 89 7.89 -0.89 11.02
N LYS A 90 9.08 -1.36 10.64
CA LYS A 90 10.20 -1.54 11.58
C LYS A 90 10.79 -0.22 12.05
N LYS A 91 10.55 0.85 11.28
CA LYS A 91 10.99 2.20 11.61
C LYS A 91 9.77 3.09 11.79
N LYS A 92 9.71 3.82 12.89
CA LYS A 92 8.57 4.71 13.13
C LYS A 92 8.71 5.99 12.31
N PRO A 93 7.73 6.29 11.43
CA PRO A 93 7.76 7.55 10.68
C PRO A 93 7.38 8.73 11.55
N THR A 94 7.90 9.92 11.21
CA THR A 94 7.47 11.18 11.82
C THR A 94 6.20 11.71 11.18
N HIS A 95 5.95 11.33 9.92
CA HIS A 95 4.78 11.74 9.15
C HIS A 95 4.28 10.55 8.35
N VAL A 96 2.97 10.34 8.33
CA VAL A 96 2.34 9.30 7.53
C VAL A 96 1.37 9.97 6.57
N LEU A 97 1.63 9.84 5.27
CA LEU A 97 0.79 10.40 4.21
C LEU A 97 0.00 9.27 3.57
N ILE A 98 -1.32 9.39 3.56
CA ILE A 98 -2.22 8.32 3.14
C ILE A 98 -3.01 8.77 1.91
N ASP A 99 -3.04 7.93 0.87
CA ASP A 99 -3.82 8.23 -0.32
C ASP A 99 -5.31 8.26 0.01
N GLY A 100 -5.99 9.30 -0.45
CA GLY A 100 -7.43 9.43 -0.29
C GLY A 100 -7.84 10.58 0.61
N ASN A 101 -9.04 10.47 1.19
CA ASN A 101 -9.62 11.52 2.03
C ASN A 101 -9.93 11.07 3.47
N LYS A 102 -9.50 9.88 3.85
CA LYS A 102 -9.70 9.31 5.18
C LYS A 102 -8.40 8.77 5.74
N THR A 103 -8.27 8.78 7.07
CA THR A 103 -7.15 8.16 7.77
C THR A 103 -7.67 7.15 8.79
N PRO A 104 -6.89 6.07 9.06
CA PRO A 104 -7.23 5.19 10.18
C PRO A 104 -7.04 5.92 11.51
N GLU A 105 -7.65 5.41 12.56
CA GLU A 105 -7.43 5.92 13.90
C GLU A 105 -6.21 5.24 14.51
N LEU A 106 -5.15 6.04 14.72
CA LEU A 106 -3.91 5.58 15.32
C LEU A 106 -3.35 6.66 16.22
N GLU A 107 -3.21 6.34 17.50
CA GLU A 107 -2.55 7.23 18.45
C GLU A 107 -1.03 7.23 18.22
N ASN A 108 -0.38 8.32 18.55
CA ASN A 108 1.08 8.49 18.48
C ASN A 108 1.66 8.49 17.06
N TYR A 109 0.82 8.69 16.05
CA TYR A 109 1.24 8.88 14.65
C TYR A 109 0.67 10.18 14.11
N ASN A 110 1.46 10.86 13.30
CA ASN A 110 1.03 12.07 12.60
C ASN A 110 0.50 11.66 11.23
N LEU A 111 -0.83 11.49 11.12
CA LEU A 111 -1.49 11.00 9.92
C LEU A 111 -2.10 12.16 9.12
N LYS A 112 -1.91 12.12 7.80
CA LYS A 112 -2.53 13.10 6.89
C LYS A 112 -2.99 12.40 5.62
N SER A 113 -4.25 12.63 5.22
CA SER A 113 -4.76 12.16 3.94
C SER A 113 -4.36 13.12 2.82
N VAL A 114 -4.05 12.58 1.64
CA VAL A 114 -3.66 13.34 0.45
C VAL A 114 -4.49 12.83 -0.71
N ILE A 115 -5.36 13.68 -1.25
CA ILE A 115 -6.19 13.33 -2.41
C ILE A 115 -5.27 13.15 -3.61
N LYS A 116 -5.42 12.00 -4.31
CA LYS A 116 -4.57 11.61 -5.43
C LYS A 116 -3.09 11.57 -5.03
N GLY A 117 -2.84 11.11 -3.79
CA GLY A 117 -1.48 11.07 -3.24
C GLY A 117 -0.54 10.19 -4.04
N ASP A 118 -1.05 9.12 -4.67
CA ASP A 118 -0.26 8.24 -5.52
C ASP A 118 0.38 8.96 -6.71
N LYS A 119 -0.16 10.11 -7.11
CA LYS A 119 0.40 10.97 -8.17
C LYS A 119 1.28 12.09 -7.62
N LYS A 120 1.11 12.45 -6.35
CA LYS A 120 1.75 13.63 -5.74
C LYS A 120 2.92 13.28 -4.83
N VAL A 121 2.85 12.12 -4.15
CA VAL A 121 3.80 11.73 -3.11
C VAL A 121 4.51 10.45 -3.53
N PRO A 122 5.84 10.49 -3.74
CA PRO A 122 6.59 9.30 -4.20
C PRO A 122 6.43 8.08 -3.29
N SER A 123 6.41 8.25 -1.98
CA SER A 123 6.25 7.12 -1.06
C SER A 123 4.84 6.50 -1.13
N ILE A 124 3.82 7.30 -1.44
CA ILE A 124 2.46 6.78 -1.68
C ILE A 124 2.43 5.99 -3.00
N SER A 125 3.08 6.53 -4.04
CA SER A 125 3.19 5.81 -5.32
C SER A 125 3.88 4.46 -5.14
N ALA A 126 4.97 4.43 -4.39
CA ALA A 126 5.69 3.19 -4.07
C ALA A 126 4.80 2.20 -3.31
N ALA A 127 4.03 2.68 -2.34
CA ALA A 127 3.09 1.86 -1.57
C ALA A 127 2.02 1.26 -2.49
N SER A 128 1.49 2.04 -3.44
CA SER A 128 0.48 1.53 -4.38
C SER A 128 1.04 0.40 -5.24
N ILE A 129 2.29 0.50 -5.67
CA ILE A 129 2.95 -0.54 -6.45
C ILE A 129 3.11 -1.83 -5.64
N ILE A 130 3.59 -1.74 -4.41
CA ILE A 130 3.76 -2.92 -3.55
C ILE A 130 2.40 -3.57 -3.26
N ALA A 131 1.39 -2.80 -2.91
CA ALA A 131 0.06 -3.32 -2.61
C ALA A 131 -0.54 -4.03 -3.84
N LYS A 132 -0.45 -3.41 -5.01
CA LYS A 132 -0.98 -3.96 -6.26
C LYS A 132 -0.29 -5.28 -6.63
N VAL A 133 1.03 -5.31 -6.63
CA VAL A 133 1.80 -6.51 -6.98
C VAL A 133 1.51 -7.64 -5.98
N SER A 134 1.46 -7.33 -4.70
CA SER A 134 1.22 -8.32 -3.65
C SER A 134 -0.17 -8.94 -3.77
N ARG A 135 -1.20 -8.11 -4.00
CA ARG A 135 -2.57 -8.60 -4.16
C ARG A 135 -2.72 -9.41 -5.45
N ASP A 136 -2.13 -8.96 -6.55
CA ASP A 136 -2.17 -9.69 -7.83
C ASP A 136 -1.56 -11.08 -7.68
N LYS A 137 -0.44 -11.21 -6.98
CA LYS A 137 0.19 -12.51 -6.70
C LYS A 137 -0.71 -13.41 -5.86
N PHE A 138 -1.37 -12.86 -4.85
CA PHE A 138 -2.31 -13.60 -4.02
C PHE A 138 -3.49 -14.11 -4.84
N ILE A 139 -4.11 -13.26 -5.65
CA ILE A 139 -5.26 -13.61 -6.50
C ILE A 139 -4.86 -14.68 -7.51
N THR A 140 -3.69 -14.58 -8.13
CA THR A 140 -3.16 -15.56 -9.07
C THR A 140 -2.98 -16.92 -8.38
N THR A 141 -2.44 -16.93 -7.16
CA THR A 141 -2.26 -18.16 -6.39
C THR A 141 -3.59 -18.83 -6.08
N LEU A 142 -4.61 -18.06 -5.68
CA LEU A 142 -5.95 -18.57 -5.43
C LEU A 142 -6.55 -19.21 -6.69
N SER A 143 -6.42 -18.54 -7.84
CA SER A 143 -6.93 -19.03 -9.12
C SER A 143 -6.29 -20.37 -9.47
N LYS A 144 -4.97 -20.53 -9.30
CA LYS A 144 -4.26 -21.77 -9.56
C LYS A 144 -4.71 -22.92 -8.65
N LYS A 145 -4.98 -22.63 -7.37
CA LYS A 145 -5.47 -23.65 -6.43
C LYS A 145 -6.86 -24.13 -6.79
N ASN A 146 -7.71 -23.25 -7.33
CA ASN A 146 -9.08 -23.58 -7.70
C ASN A 146 -9.17 -24.31 -9.04
N THR A 147 -8.15 -24.26 -9.88
CA THR A 147 -8.12 -24.91 -11.20
C THR A 147 -7.36 -26.25 -11.20
N GLY A 148 -6.67 -26.54 -10.11
CA GLY A 148 -5.91 -27.78 -9.96
C GLY A 148 -6.71 -28.88 -9.27
#